data_94b8849285f96c2a5253956f4982b301
#
_entry.id   94b8849285f96c2a5253956f4982b301
#
_cell.length_a   1.000
_cell.length_b   1.000
_cell.length_c   1.000
_cell.angle_alpha   90.00
_cell.angle_beta   90.00
_cell.angle_gamma   90.00
#
_symmetry.space_group_name_H-M   'P 1'
#
loop_
_entity.id
_entity.type
_entity.pdbx_description
1 polymer ?
#
loop_
_entity_poly.entity_id
_entity_poly.type
_entity_poly.pdbx_seq_one_letter_code
_entity_poly.pdbx_strand_id
1 'polypeptide(L)'
;MPTTSERTNSRPISRRLPHGGVTTGDAFWMGVPVLCLEGDAYVSRQGVLQNKCLGLEAFIDRDEGEFIEKAVQISNNPDMLKQLRENLRGMLERSPLMDYNGYAREFGGMLQRWWAKRCAEEN
;
A
#
# COMPACT_ATOMS: atom_id res chain seq x y z
N MET A 1 -43.80 2.61 -21.08
CA MET A 1 -42.39 3.04 -21.34
C MET A 1 -41.48 2.26 -20.46
N PRO A 2 -40.59 1.44 -21.00
CA PRO A 2 -39.60 0.77 -20.17
C PRO A 2 -38.67 1.83 -19.59
N THR A 3 -38.67 1.95 -18.28
CA THR A 3 -37.64 2.64 -17.57
C THR A 3 -36.38 1.81 -17.77
N THR A 4 -35.47 2.30 -18.57
CA THR A 4 -34.09 1.83 -18.55
C THR A 4 -33.60 2.04 -17.14
N SER A 5 -33.56 0.95 -16.34
CA SER A 5 -32.81 0.97 -15.12
C SER A 5 -31.37 1.19 -15.55
N GLU A 6 -30.91 2.41 -15.46
CA GLU A 6 -29.49 2.70 -15.43
C GLU A 6 -28.93 1.88 -14.27
N ARG A 7 -28.44 0.70 -14.59
CA ARG A 7 -27.50 0.03 -13.71
C ARG A 7 -26.31 0.96 -13.68
N THR A 8 -26.35 1.90 -12.75
CA THR A 8 -25.13 2.59 -12.34
C THR A 8 -24.16 1.49 -11.96
N ASN A 9 -23.26 1.20 -12.88
CA ASN A 9 -22.17 0.27 -12.67
C ASN A 9 -21.18 0.96 -11.71
N SER A 10 -21.66 1.18 -10.49
CA SER A 10 -20.91 1.75 -9.40
C SER A 10 -19.94 0.70 -8.87
N ARG A 11 -18.95 0.38 -9.69
CA ARG A 11 -17.80 -0.35 -9.19
C ARG A 11 -17.16 0.52 -8.11
N PRO A 12 -16.87 -0.04 -6.95
CA PRO A 12 -16.21 0.72 -5.88
C PRO A 12 -14.91 1.34 -6.40
N ILE A 13 -14.58 2.52 -5.90
CA ILE A 13 -13.37 3.27 -6.28
C ILE A 13 -12.13 2.38 -6.18
N SER A 14 -12.07 1.50 -5.18
CA SER A 14 -11.00 0.51 -4.99
C SER A 14 -10.74 -0.42 -6.19
N ARG A 15 -11.73 -0.62 -7.06
CA ARG A 15 -11.60 -1.39 -8.30
C ARG A 15 -11.25 -0.53 -9.52
N ARG A 16 -11.44 0.78 -9.43
CA ARG A 16 -11.26 1.71 -10.56
C ARG A 16 -9.89 2.37 -10.56
N LEU A 17 -9.30 2.53 -9.39
CA LEU A 17 -8.01 3.20 -9.23
C LEU A 17 -6.94 2.17 -8.84
N PRO A 18 -6.03 1.84 -9.76
CA PRO A 18 -4.85 1.10 -9.38
C PRO A 18 -4.03 1.97 -8.41
N HIS A 19 -3.76 1.44 -7.22
CA HIS A 19 -2.87 2.11 -6.29
C HIS A 19 -1.44 2.04 -6.81
N GLY A 20 -0.69 3.14 -6.65
CA GLY A 20 0.70 3.20 -7.04
C GLY A 20 1.55 2.19 -6.24
N GLY A 21 2.40 1.43 -6.95
CA GLY A 21 3.43 0.60 -6.32
C GLY A 21 4.70 1.43 -6.12
N VAL A 22 5.48 1.59 -7.18
CA VAL A 22 6.73 2.39 -7.18
C VAL A 22 6.47 3.85 -6.86
N THR A 23 5.44 4.45 -7.41
CA THR A 23 5.07 5.85 -7.16
C THR A 23 4.73 6.12 -5.69
N THR A 24 4.14 5.17 -4.97
CA THR A 24 3.90 5.28 -3.52
C THR A 24 5.22 5.30 -2.76
N GLY A 25 6.17 4.45 -3.11
CA GLY A 25 7.52 4.45 -2.53
C GLY A 25 8.25 5.77 -2.79
N ASP A 26 8.17 6.30 -4.00
CA ASP A 26 8.74 7.59 -4.37
C ASP A 26 8.11 8.74 -3.56
N ALA A 27 6.80 8.71 -3.37
CA ALA A 27 6.10 9.69 -2.55
C ALA A 27 6.62 9.68 -1.10
N PHE A 28 6.76 8.50 -0.49
CA PHE A 28 7.30 8.36 0.87
C PHE A 28 8.74 8.88 0.98
N TRP A 29 9.58 8.59 -0.01
CA TRP A 29 10.94 9.11 -0.07
C TRP A 29 10.98 10.64 -0.13
N MET A 30 10.05 11.23 -0.85
CA MET A 30 9.89 12.69 -0.95
C MET A 30 9.14 13.32 0.23
N GLY A 31 8.78 12.53 1.24
CA GLY A 31 8.06 13.02 2.41
C GLY A 31 6.57 13.28 2.18
N VAL A 32 5.97 12.63 1.19
CA VAL A 32 4.54 12.76 0.88
C VAL A 32 3.78 11.54 1.38
N PRO A 33 2.92 11.69 2.39
CA PRO A 33 2.09 10.58 2.86
C PRO A 33 1.04 10.20 1.82
N VAL A 34 0.73 8.91 1.74
CA VAL A 34 -0.24 8.36 0.77
C VAL A 34 -1.37 7.69 1.53
N LEU A 35 -2.58 8.18 1.32
CA LEU A 35 -3.80 7.57 1.82
C LEU A 35 -4.23 6.45 0.86
N CYS A 36 -4.53 5.28 1.39
CA CYS A 36 -4.88 4.10 0.61
C CYS A 36 -6.28 3.59 0.96
N LEU A 37 -7.02 3.19 -0.09
CA LEU A 37 -8.26 2.45 0.05
C LEU A 37 -8.00 0.98 -0.27
N GLU A 38 -8.11 0.11 0.74
CA GLU A 38 -7.86 -1.33 0.58
C GLU A 38 -8.93 -1.97 -0.30
N GLY A 39 -8.50 -2.70 -1.32
CA GLY A 39 -9.37 -3.46 -2.21
C GLY A 39 -8.98 -4.94 -2.25
N ASP A 40 -9.74 -5.71 -3.02
CA ASP A 40 -9.58 -7.16 -3.12
C ASP A 40 -8.46 -7.59 -4.08
N ALA A 41 -8.14 -6.74 -5.06
CA ALA A 41 -7.12 -7.03 -6.06
C ALA A 41 -5.71 -6.76 -5.54
N TYR A 42 -4.73 -7.52 -6.03
CA TYR A 42 -3.31 -7.32 -5.71
C TYR A 42 -2.85 -5.87 -5.93
N VAL A 43 -3.24 -5.27 -7.06
CA VAL A 43 -2.89 -3.89 -7.41
C VAL A 43 -3.40 -2.87 -6.38
N SER A 44 -4.56 -3.14 -5.78
CA SER A 44 -5.13 -2.27 -4.73
C SER A 44 -4.54 -2.52 -3.34
N ARG A 45 -3.65 -3.50 -3.20
CA ARG A 45 -3.01 -3.84 -1.91
C ARG A 45 -1.56 -3.39 -1.80
N GLN A 46 -0.92 -2.97 -2.88
CA GLN A 46 0.48 -2.55 -2.85
C GLN A 46 0.71 -1.35 -1.94
N GLY A 47 -0.09 -0.30 -2.07
CA GLY A 47 -0.01 0.86 -1.19
C GLY A 47 -0.34 0.54 0.27
N VAL A 48 -1.26 -0.40 0.49
CA VAL A 48 -1.59 -0.92 1.83
C VAL A 48 -0.37 -1.58 2.48
N LEU A 49 0.31 -2.46 1.74
CA LEU A 49 1.53 -3.12 2.23
C LEU A 49 2.61 -2.10 2.61
N GLN A 50 2.84 -1.11 1.76
CA GLN A 50 3.85 -0.07 2.01
C GLN A 50 3.50 0.77 3.25
N ASN A 51 2.24 1.20 3.40
CA ASN A 51 1.81 1.90 4.61
C ASN A 51 1.98 1.05 5.88
N LYS A 52 1.65 -0.24 5.83
CA LYS A 52 1.85 -1.17 6.95
C LYS A 52 3.31 -1.30 7.33
N CYS A 53 4.20 -1.40 6.34
CA CYS A 53 5.64 -1.47 6.58
C CYS A 53 6.20 -0.22 7.30
N LEU A 54 5.61 0.94 7.08
CA LEU A 54 5.97 2.18 7.74
C LEU A 54 5.26 2.41 9.08
N GLY A 55 4.34 1.54 9.46
CA GLY A 55 3.50 1.74 10.65
C GLY A 55 2.40 2.79 10.47
N LEU A 56 2.06 3.13 9.23
CA LEU A 56 1.03 4.11 8.87
C LEU A 56 -0.34 3.46 8.63
N GLU A 57 -0.78 2.58 9.52
CA GLU A 57 -2.06 1.88 9.39
C GLU A 57 -3.25 2.84 9.42
N ALA A 58 -3.11 3.99 10.08
CA ALA A 58 -4.12 5.05 10.08
C ALA A 58 -4.38 5.65 8.69
N PHE A 59 -3.48 5.44 7.72
CA PHE A 59 -3.62 5.88 6.33
C PHE A 59 -4.23 4.82 5.41
N ILE A 60 -4.76 3.74 5.98
CA ILE A 60 -5.41 2.65 5.25
C ILE A 60 -6.87 2.62 5.64
N ASP A 61 -7.76 2.76 4.67
CA ASP A 61 -9.20 2.65 4.84
C ASP A 61 -9.75 1.52 3.97
N ARG A 62 -10.89 0.97 4.37
CA ARG A 62 -11.60 -0.07 3.62
C ARG A 62 -12.92 0.42 3.03
N ASP A 63 -13.44 1.50 3.59
CA ASP A 63 -14.69 2.13 3.18
C ASP A 63 -14.43 3.46 2.49
N GLU A 64 -15.13 3.71 1.39
CA GLU A 64 -14.98 4.94 0.60
C GLU A 64 -15.37 6.19 1.41
N GLY A 65 -16.40 6.07 2.25
CA GLY A 65 -16.85 7.16 3.11
C GLY A 65 -15.79 7.55 4.14
N GLU A 66 -15.22 6.57 4.83
CA GLU A 66 -14.14 6.78 5.79
C GLU A 66 -12.88 7.34 5.11
N PHE A 67 -12.56 6.86 3.92
CA PHE A 67 -11.45 7.38 3.12
C PHE A 67 -11.60 8.87 2.82
N ILE A 68 -12.79 9.30 2.38
CA ILE A 68 -13.09 10.69 2.07
C ILE A 68 -13.02 11.54 3.35
N GLU A 69 -13.65 11.10 4.43
CA GLU A 69 -13.63 11.80 5.72
C GLU A 69 -12.20 11.98 6.23
N LYS A 70 -11.39 10.94 6.16
CA LYS A 70 -10.00 10.98 6.58
C LYS A 70 -9.17 11.93 5.71
N ALA A 71 -9.38 11.93 4.40
CA ALA A 71 -8.72 12.88 3.50
C ALA A 71 -9.02 14.33 3.89
N VAL A 72 -10.27 14.63 4.22
CA VAL A 72 -10.67 15.96 4.70
C VAL A 72 -10.03 16.29 6.04
N GLN A 73 -10.06 15.37 7.01
CA GLN A 73 -9.44 15.57 8.32
C GLN A 73 -7.94 15.84 8.24
N ILE A 74 -7.23 15.06 7.41
CA ILE A 74 -5.79 15.24 7.20
C ILE A 74 -5.48 16.58 6.53
N SER A 75 -6.25 16.97 5.53
CA SER A 75 -6.07 18.24 4.83
C SER A 75 -6.29 19.45 5.74
N ASN A 76 -7.14 19.32 6.75
CA ASN A 76 -7.44 20.36 7.74
C ASN A 76 -6.44 20.43 8.91
N ASN A 77 -5.45 19.52 8.93
CA ASN A 77 -4.42 19.48 9.98
C ASN A 77 -3.01 19.64 9.40
N PRO A 78 -2.62 20.87 9.02
CA PRO A 78 -1.33 21.11 8.37
C PRO A 78 -0.13 20.84 9.30
N ASP A 79 -0.28 21.00 10.61
CA ASP A 79 0.80 20.75 11.57
C ASP A 79 1.16 19.27 11.64
N MET A 80 0.16 18.40 11.65
CA MET A 80 0.35 16.94 11.59
C MET A 80 1.04 16.53 10.28
N LEU A 81 0.60 17.09 9.16
CA LEU A 81 1.21 16.82 7.85
C LEU A 81 2.67 17.26 7.81
N LYS A 82 2.99 18.42 8.38
CA LYS A 82 4.36 18.91 8.45
C LYS A 82 5.25 17.97 9.24
N GLN A 83 4.82 17.56 10.44
CA GLN A 83 5.57 16.61 11.28
C GLN A 83 5.76 15.27 10.58
N LEU A 84 4.71 14.77 9.93
CA LEU A 84 4.78 13.52 9.21
C LEU A 84 5.77 13.61 8.03
N ARG A 85 5.73 14.69 7.27
CA ARG A 85 6.66 14.93 6.15
C ARG A 85 8.11 14.97 6.58
N GLU A 86 8.41 15.59 7.71
CA GLU A 86 9.76 15.68 8.27
C GLU A 86 10.29 14.29 8.68
N ASN A 87 9.43 13.40 9.14
CA ASN A 87 9.80 12.10 9.67
C ASN A 87 9.70 10.95 8.63
N LEU A 88 8.93 11.13 7.57
CA LEU A 88 8.50 10.03 6.69
C LEU A 88 9.67 9.33 5.99
N ARG A 89 10.66 10.08 5.51
CA ARG A 89 11.87 9.49 4.91
C ARG A 89 12.63 8.62 5.91
N GLY A 90 12.83 9.09 7.13
CA GLY A 90 13.46 8.31 8.18
C GLY A 90 12.66 7.07 8.58
N MET A 91 11.34 7.15 8.56
CA MET A 91 10.48 5.98 8.76
C MET A 91 10.68 4.95 7.63
N LEU A 92 10.74 5.41 6.38
CA LEU A 92 11.01 4.56 5.22
C LEU A 92 12.38 3.87 5.33
N GLU A 93 13.45 4.62 5.66
CA GLU A 93 14.81 4.09 5.80
C GLU A 93 14.92 3.00 6.88
N ARG A 94 14.16 3.12 7.95
CA ARG A 94 14.10 2.13 9.04
C ARG A 94 13.09 1.01 8.80
N SER A 95 12.32 1.07 7.73
CA SER A 95 11.29 0.08 7.41
C SER A 95 11.87 -1.17 6.73
N PRO A 96 11.16 -2.30 6.75
CA PRO A 96 11.53 -3.48 5.99
C PRO A 96 11.69 -3.24 4.48
N LEU A 97 11.07 -2.18 3.94
CA LEU A 97 11.16 -1.83 2.52
C LEU A 97 12.57 -1.43 2.08
N MET A 98 13.40 -0.95 3.01
CA MET A 98 14.78 -0.52 2.75
C MET A 98 15.81 -1.50 3.32
N ASP A 99 15.40 -2.60 3.91
CA ASP A 99 16.29 -3.66 4.40
C ASP A 99 16.72 -4.59 3.24
N TYR A 100 17.59 -4.11 2.39
CA TYR A 100 18.07 -4.87 1.23
C TYR A 100 18.80 -6.15 1.61
N ASN A 101 19.57 -6.13 2.70
CA ASN A 101 20.30 -7.30 3.18
C ASN A 101 19.33 -8.38 3.72
N GLY A 102 18.33 -7.98 4.48
CA GLY A 102 17.26 -8.86 4.94
C GLY A 102 16.50 -9.49 3.78
N TYR A 103 16.11 -8.68 2.81
CA TYR A 103 15.44 -9.15 1.60
C TYR A 103 16.29 -10.17 0.84
N ALA A 104 17.58 -9.90 0.63
CA ALA A 104 18.49 -10.79 -0.09
C ALA A 104 18.63 -12.15 0.63
N ARG A 105 18.74 -12.15 1.95
CA ARG A 105 18.79 -13.37 2.77
C ARG A 105 17.51 -14.20 2.67
N GLU A 106 16.35 -13.55 2.83
CA GLU A 106 15.05 -14.21 2.76
C GLU A 106 14.78 -14.77 1.38
N PHE A 107 15.03 -14.00 0.34
CA PHE A 107 14.85 -14.45 -1.04
C PHE A 107 15.78 -15.58 -1.42
N GLY A 108 17.07 -15.46 -1.09
CA GLY A 108 18.06 -16.52 -1.31
C GLY A 108 17.71 -17.81 -0.55
N GLY A 109 17.31 -17.69 0.70
CA GLY A 109 16.86 -18.82 1.51
C GLY A 109 15.62 -19.50 0.95
N MET A 110 14.68 -18.74 0.43
CA MET A 110 13.48 -19.28 -0.25
C MET A 110 13.86 -20.09 -1.50
N LEU A 111 14.75 -19.55 -2.33
CA LEU A 111 15.22 -20.25 -3.53
C LEU A 111 15.95 -21.57 -3.18
N GLN A 112 16.79 -21.56 -2.15
CA GLN A 112 17.47 -22.77 -1.67
C GLN A 112 16.49 -23.82 -1.19
N ARG A 113 15.47 -23.44 -0.43
CA ARG A 113 14.42 -24.37 0.02
C ARG A 113 13.63 -24.97 -1.14
N TRP A 114 13.27 -24.15 -2.11
CA TRP A 114 12.56 -24.62 -3.30
C TRP A 114 13.40 -25.58 -4.14
N TRP A 115 14.68 -25.27 -4.31
CA TRP A 115 15.60 -26.14 -5.03
C TRP A 115 15.78 -27.49 -4.32
N ALA A 116 16.01 -27.47 -3.02
CA ALA A 116 16.13 -28.70 -2.22
C ALA A 116 14.86 -29.56 -2.31
N LYS A 117 13.68 -28.93 -2.25
CA LYS A 117 12.40 -29.64 -2.43
C LYS A 117 12.31 -30.27 -3.81
N ARG A 118 12.66 -29.54 -4.86
CA ARG A 118 12.64 -30.04 -6.23
C ARG A 118 13.54 -31.22 -6.42
N CYS A 119 14.77 -31.18 -5.91
CA CYS A 119 15.71 -32.29 -5.96
C CYS A 119 15.22 -33.55 -5.21
N ALA A 120 14.51 -33.36 -4.10
CA ALA A 120 13.93 -34.45 -3.33
C ALA A 120 12.75 -35.12 -4.06
N GLU A 121 11.99 -34.38 -4.86
CA GLU A 121 10.86 -34.91 -5.65
C GLU A 121 11.31 -35.68 -6.90
N GLU A 122 12.51 -35.42 -7.41
CA GLU A 122 13.08 -36.12 -8.58
C GLU A 122 13.79 -37.44 -8.23
N ASN A 123 14.00 -37.69 -6.98
CA ASN A 123 14.55 -38.95 -6.46
C ASN A 123 13.44 -39.85 -5.90
#